data_02320c7d057c3350f275dd497c60a69f
#
_entry.id   02320c7d057c3350f275dd497c60a69f
#
_cell.length_a   1.000
_cell.length_b   1.000
_cell.length_c   1.000
_cell.angle_alpha   90.00
_cell.angle_beta   90.00
_cell.angle_gamma   90.00
#
_symmetry.space_group_name_H-M   'P 1'
#
loop_
_entity.id
_entity.type
_entity.pdbx_description
1 polymer ?
#
loop_
_entity_poly.entity_id
_entity_poly.type
_entity_poly.pdbx_seq_one_letter_code
_entity_poly.pdbx_strand_id
1 'polypeptide(L)'
;KRYHVLKGEVELPNSKRKVTLYTMFTNNEANLWKNSIEYMHDAVYYYSLWNGDYPYNYCTAVDGTVAAGGGMEYPNVTVIGTSYNEKALEEVIMHEVGHNWFYGILGNNERDHPWLDEGLNSFDELRYMRTKYPDYNMLLSSLPKRIIEIFDLKDYTNKQMIGEVLYLLKAWTAKDQPIELTSADYTPSNYGGIVYMKTAIVFDYLMSYLGEEIFDKCMKSYYEKWKFKHPQPKDLQQVFEEGSGKDLSWFFENMITTTNQLDYSISSVHQKGKDLHITL
;
A
#
# COMPACT_ATOMS: atom_id res chain seq x y z
N LYS A 1 19.15 -6.78 28.53
CA LYS A 1 18.85 -7.26 27.18
C LYS A 1 19.95 -6.79 26.25
N ARG A 2 20.45 -7.66 25.35
CA ARG A 2 21.42 -7.29 24.32
C ARG A 2 20.65 -7.13 23.00
N TYR A 3 20.84 -6.00 22.34
CA TYR A 3 20.41 -5.80 20.97
C TYR A 3 21.52 -6.25 20.02
N HIS A 4 21.13 -6.94 18.95
CA HIS A 4 21.93 -7.11 17.76
C HIS A 4 21.73 -5.90 16.87
N VAL A 5 22.78 -5.50 16.17
CA VAL A 5 22.74 -4.39 15.21
C VAL A 5 23.30 -4.90 13.90
N LEU A 6 22.52 -4.82 12.85
CA LEU A 6 23.00 -4.97 11.48
C LEU A 6 23.10 -3.61 10.82
N LYS A 7 24.06 -3.47 9.92
CA LYS A 7 24.28 -2.25 9.14
C LYS A 7 24.39 -2.62 7.66
N GLY A 8 23.73 -1.85 6.81
CA GLY A 8 23.81 -1.95 5.35
C GLY A 8 23.74 -0.59 4.69
N GLU A 9 23.71 -0.59 3.39
CA GLU A 9 23.55 0.61 2.56
C GLU A 9 22.59 0.29 1.40
N VAL A 10 21.86 1.30 0.94
CA VAL A 10 21.10 1.27 -0.30
C VAL A 10 21.52 2.45 -1.18
N GLU A 11 21.71 2.19 -2.47
CA GLU A 11 21.89 3.24 -3.47
C GLU A 11 20.51 3.60 -4.04
N LEU A 12 20.14 4.87 -3.91
CA LEU A 12 18.84 5.35 -4.36
C LEU A 12 18.73 5.31 -5.90
N PRO A 13 17.57 4.91 -6.44
CA PRO A 13 17.44 4.65 -7.88
C PRO A 13 17.61 5.90 -8.76
N ASN A 14 17.19 7.06 -8.28
CA ASN A 14 17.21 8.30 -9.08
C ASN A 14 18.50 9.10 -8.88
N SER A 15 18.85 9.50 -7.65
CA SER A 15 20.00 10.36 -7.36
C SER A 15 21.34 9.63 -7.24
N LYS A 16 21.33 8.30 -7.15
CA LYS A 16 22.52 7.47 -6.86
C LYS A 16 23.17 7.77 -5.49
N ARG A 17 22.51 8.55 -4.65
CA ARG A 17 22.95 8.81 -3.28
C ARG A 17 22.81 7.54 -2.44
N LYS A 18 23.73 7.33 -1.52
CA LYS A 18 23.69 6.20 -0.59
C LYS A 18 23.00 6.60 0.71
N VAL A 19 22.18 5.69 1.21
CA VAL A 19 21.52 5.78 2.51
C VAL A 19 22.02 4.64 3.41
N THR A 20 22.42 4.95 4.62
CA THR A 20 22.84 3.94 5.60
C THR A 20 21.61 3.33 6.26
N LEU A 21 21.57 2.01 6.35
CA LEU A 21 20.49 1.25 6.95
C LEU A 21 20.96 0.61 8.25
N TYR A 22 20.09 0.64 9.25
CA TYR A 22 20.29 -0.06 10.52
C TYR A 22 19.08 -0.90 10.86
N THR A 23 19.31 -2.11 11.38
CA THR A 23 18.30 -2.88 12.08
C THR A 23 18.79 -3.27 13.44
N MET A 24 17.92 -3.16 14.45
CA MET A 24 18.23 -3.43 15.85
C MET A 24 17.20 -4.36 16.43
N PHE A 25 17.61 -5.53 16.89
CA PHE A 25 16.67 -6.56 17.36
C PHE A 25 17.21 -7.34 18.55
N THR A 26 16.30 -7.95 19.30
CA THR A 26 16.60 -8.75 20.47
C THR A 26 16.95 -10.19 20.10
N ASN A 27 17.53 -10.95 21.04
CA ASN A 27 17.80 -12.36 20.83
C ASN A 27 16.53 -13.19 20.53
N ASN A 28 15.38 -12.76 21.02
CA ASN A 28 14.13 -13.50 20.82
C ASN A 28 13.69 -13.49 19.35
N GLU A 29 13.96 -12.40 18.64
CA GLU A 29 13.56 -12.19 17.25
C GLU A 29 14.70 -12.49 16.24
N ALA A 30 15.92 -12.84 16.73
CA ALA A 30 17.11 -12.91 15.91
C ALA A 30 17.00 -13.82 14.68
N ASN A 31 16.26 -14.91 14.78
CA ASN A 31 16.07 -15.84 13.64
C ASN A 31 15.26 -15.22 12.49
N LEU A 32 14.26 -14.39 12.81
CA LEU A 32 13.43 -13.70 11.81
C LEU A 32 14.17 -12.49 11.22
N TRP A 33 14.95 -11.79 12.05
CA TRP A 33 15.61 -10.54 11.67
C TRP A 33 16.93 -10.71 10.91
N LYS A 34 17.40 -11.93 10.69
CA LYS A 34 18.69 -12.17 10.01
C LYS A 34 18.79 -11.51 8.62
N ASN A 35 17.68 -11.39 7.90
CA ASN A 35 17.57 -10.78 6.57
C ASN A 35 17.00 -9.35 6.60
N SER A 36 16.80 -8.76 7.78
CA SER A 36 16.13 -7.46 7.94
C SER A 36 16.81 -6.30 7.21
N ILE A 37 18.12 -6.36 6.97
CA ILE A 37 18.84 -5.36 6.15
C ILE A 37 18.41 -5.42 4.69
N GLU A 38 18.14 -6.62 4.16
CA GLU A 38 17.58 -6.77 2.80
C GLU A 38 16.18 -6.14 2.73
N TYR A 39 15.33 -6.41 3.72
CA TYR A 39 13.98 -5.83 3.79
C TYR A 39 14.02 -4.30 3.85
N MET A 40 14.92 -3.74 4.67
CA MET A 40 15.16 -2.30 4.73
C MET A 40 15.68 -1.72 3.42
N HIS A 41 16.61 -2.44 2.76
CA HIS A 41 17.14 -2.05 1.45
C HIS A 41 16.01 -1.95 0.43
N ASP A 42 15.21 -3.00 0.33
CA ASP A 42 14.11 -3.07 -0.64
C ASP A 42 13.05 -2.01 -0.34
N ALA A 43 12.68 -1.82 0.92
CA ALA A 43 11.73 -0.78 1.30
C ALA A 43 12.21 0.60 0.83
N VAL A 44 13.41 1.02 1.22
CA VAL A 44 13.94 2.33 0.83
C VAL A 44 14.13 2.44 -0.68
N TYR A 45 14.54 1.37 -1.35
CA TYR A 45 14.73 1.34 -2.80
C TYR A 45 13.42 1.50 -3.57
N TYR A 46 12.41 0.66 -3.29
CA TYR A 46 11.16 0.65 -4.05
C TYR A 46 10.30 1.89 -3.79
N TYR A 47 10.20 2.36 -2.54
CA TYR A 47 9.53 3.63 -2.26
C TYR A 47 10.23 4.81 -2.95
N SER A 48 11.58 4.82 -2.99
CA SER A 48 12.32 5.84 -3.73
C SER A 48 12.08 5.74 -5.24
N LEU A 49 11.95 4.51 -5.77
CA LEU A 49 11.71 4.27 -7.19
C LEU A 49 10.34 4.81 -7.64
N TRP A 50 9.33 4.58 -6.84
CA TRP A 50 7.94 4.89 -7.20
C TRP A 50 7.53 6.32 -6.82
N ASN A 51 7.92 6.78 -5.66
CA ASN A 51 7.44 8.06 -5.12
C ASN A 51 8.46 9.20 -5.24
N GLY A 52 9.75 8.91 -5.05
CA GLY A 52 10.83 9.89 -5.04
C GLY A 52 11.87 9.55 -3.99
N ASP A 53 13.10 9.99 -4.19
CA ASP A 53 14.23 9.56 -3.40
C ASP A 53 14.09 9.90 -1.91
N TYR A 54 14.41 8.91 -1.07
CA TYR A 54 14.50 9.07 0.39
C TYR A 54 15.44 10.24 0.76
N PRO A 55 14.99 11.27 1.47
CA PRO A 55 15.79 12.49 1.62
C PRO A 55 16.84 12.43 2.71
N TYR A 56 16.72 11.48 3.66
CA TYR A 56 17.60 11.41 4.81
C TYR A 56 18.84 10.53 4.55
N ASN A 57 19.83 10.60 5.45
CA ASN A 57 21.09 9.89 5.31
C ASN A 57 21.08 8.47 5.89
N TYR A 58 20.08 8.16 6.72
CA TYR A 58 19.93 6.84 7.36
C TYR A 58 18.46 6.50 7.56
N CYS A 59 18.18 5.20 7.68
CA CYS A 59 16.89 4.66 8.04
C CYS A 59 17.10 3.49 8.99
N THR A 60 16.27 3.38 10.03
CA THR A 60 16.43 2.39 11.08
C THR A 60 15.13 1.67 11.38
N ALA A 61 15.16 0.34 11.50
CA ALA A 61 14.08 -0.46 12.05
C ALA A 61 14.51 -1.12 13.36
N VAL A 62 13.66 -1.06 14.38
CA VAL A 62 13.94 -1.56 15.72
C VAL A 62 12.86 -2.55 16.17
N ASP A 63 13.29 -3.75 16.57
CA ASP A 63 12.43 -4.71 17.28
C ASP A 63 11.99 -4.11 18.62
N GLY A 64 10.70 -3.94 18.80
CA GLY A 64 10.12 -3.35 20.00
C GLY A 64 8.72 -3.81 20.30
N THR A 65 8.20 -3.37 21.43
CA THR A 65 6.83 -3.65 21.83
C THR A 65 5.94 -2.49 21.41
N VAL A 66 4.97 -2.79 20.54
CA VAL A 66 3.96 -1.83 20.10
C VAL A 66 2.60 -2.27 20.65
N ALA A 67 1.92 -1.38 21.35
CA ALA A 67 0.64 -1.69 21.99
C ALA A 67 -0.49 -1.97 20.98
N ALA A 68 -0.40 -1.35 19.80
CA ALA A 68 -1.37 -1.52 18.73
C ALA A 68 -1.13 -2.77 17.86
N GLY A 69 0.01 -3.48 18.04
CA GLY A 69 0.45 -4.54 17.12
C GLY A 69 1.12 -3.97 15.86
N GLY A 70 1.58 -4.82 14.95
CA GLY A 70 2.24 -4.39 13.71
C GLY A 70 3.52 -3.60 13.94
N GLY A 71 3.48 -2.32 13.74
CA GLY A 71 4.61 -1.41 13.94
C GLY A 71 4.19 -0.04 14.46
N MET A 72 5.15 0.89 14.43
CA MET A 72 4.96 2.31 14.71
C MET A 72 5.98 3.13 13.90
N GLU A 73 5.46 4.01 13.12
CA GLU A 73 6.12 4.69 12.00
C GLU A 73 6.94 5.93 12.37
N TYR A 74 7.55 5.99 13.52
CA TYR A 74 8.37 7.15 13.87
C TYR A 74 9.40 7.49 12.78
N PRO A 75 9.45 8.74 12.30
CA PRO A 75 10.33 9.12 11.19
C PRO A 75 11.80 8.73 11.43
N ASN A 76 12.40 8.08 10.45
CA ASN A 76 13.78 7.55 10.45
C ASN A 76 14.09 6.40 11.45
N VAL A 77 13.21 6.13 12.40
CA VAL A 77 13.38 5.05 13.39
C VAL A 77 12.04 4.37 13.60
N THR A 78 11.72 3.42 12.73
CA THR A 78 10.46 2.69 12.86
C THR A 78 10.59 1.56 13.91
N VAL A 79 9.54 1.34 14.69
CA VAL A 79 9.46 0.28 15.68
C VAL A 79 8.60 -0.85 15.13
N ILE A 80 9.16 -2.06 15.10
CA ILE A 80 8.50 -3.25 14.55
C ILE A 80 8.10 -4.17 15.71
N GLY A 81 6.84 -4.54 15.75
CA GLY A 81 6.31 -5.51 16.71
C GLY A 81 6.71 -6.96 16.35
N THR A 82 6.29 -7.88 17.21
CA THR A 82 6.56 -9.32 17.00
C THR A 82 5.85 -9.83 15.74
N SER A 83 6.59 -10.50 14.87
CA SER A 83 6.10 -11.07 13.63
C SER A 83 6.01 -12.60 13.69
N TYR A 84 5.11 -13.19 12.91
CA TYR A 84 4.88 -14.65 12.92
C TYR A 84 5.90 -15.41 12.07
N ASN A 85 6.41 -14.79 11.02
CA ASN A 85 7.37 -15.38 10.08
C ASN A 85 8.16 -14.27 9.34
N GLU A 86 9.15 -14.69 8.54
CA GLU A 86 10.04 -13.78 7.83
C GLU A 86 9.30 -12.86 6.84
N LYS A 87 8.29 -13.37 6.13
CA LYS A 87 7.52 -12.56 5.18
C LYS A 87 6.63 -11.52 5.86
N ALA A 88 5.98 -11.91 6.96
CA ALA A 88 5.21 -10.96 7.77
C ALA A 88 6.12 -9.88 8.36
N LEU A 89 7.34 -10.22 8.77
CA LEU A 89 8.32 -9.23 9.24
C LEU A 89 8.73 -8.28 8.10
N GLU A 90 9.03 -8.82 6.92
CA GLU A 90 9.37 -8.02 5.75
C GLU A 90 8.26 -7.05 5.37
N GLU A 91 7.02 -7.53 5.36
CA GLU A 91 5.83 -6.76 5.04
C GLU A 91 5.62 -5.61 6.03
N VAL A 92 5.75 -5.87 7.34
CA VAL A 92 5.66 -4.81 8.35
C VAL A 92 6.82 -3.82 8.22
N ILE A 93 8.05 -4.28 7.99
CA ILE A 93 9.20 -3.37 7.75
C ILE A 93 8.94 -2.49 6.52
N MET A 94 8.42 -3.08 5.42
CA MET A 94 8.08 -2.34 4.21
C MET A 94 7.03 -1.26 4.50
N HIS A 95 5.97 -1.61 5.23
CA HIS A 95 4.89 -0.71 5.62
C HIS A 95 5.42 0.44 6.48
N GLU A 96 6.08 0.14 7.59
CA GLU A 96 6.55 1.16 8.54
C GLU A 96 7.64 2.07 7.97
N VAL A 97 8.48 1.56 7.08
CA VAL A 97 9.46 2.39 6.36
C VAL A 97 8.75 3.31 5.36
N GLY A 98 7.67 2.85 4.73
CA GLY A 98 6.90 3.63 3.78
C GLY A 98 6.27 4.90 4.36
N HIS A 99 5.93 4.89 5.62
CA HIS A 99 5.46 6.06 6.35
C HIS A 99 6.50 7.19 6.47
N ASN A 100 7.77 6.95 6.15
CA ASN A 100 8.69 8.08 5.96
C ASN A 100 8.27 8.96 4.77
N TRP A 101 7.62 8.40 3.73
CA TRP A 101 7.03 9.17 2.64
C TRP A 101 5.63 9.67 2.98
N PHE A 102 4.73 8.77 3.32
CA PHE A 102 3.35 9.07 3.68
C PHE A 102 3.28 9.32 5.19
N TYR A 103 2.85 10.49 5.61
CA TYR A 103 2.92 11.02 6.97
C TYR A 103 4.24 11.76 7.26
N GLY A 104 5.41 11.13 7.12
CA GLY A 104 6.69 11.73 7.55
C GLY A 104 7.17 12.89 6.67
N ILE A 105 7.12 12.72 5.35
CA ILE A 105 7.57 13.73 4.36
C ILE A 105 6.37 14.44 3.73
N LEU A 106 5.35 13.69 3.35
CA LEU A 106 4.06 14.19 2.90
C LEU A 106 3.16 14.30 4.14
N GLY A 107 3.30 15.40 4.89
CA GLY A 107 2.71 15.58 6.22
C GLY A 107 1.21 15.88 6.19
N ASN A 108 0.42 14.99 5.61
CA ASN A 108 -1.05 15.07 5.63
C ASN A 108 -1.62 14.97 7.04
N ASN A 109 -2.86 15.40 7.22
CA ASN A 109 -3.59 15.21 8.47
C ASN A 109 -4.15 13.78 8.56
N GLU A 110 -3.45 12.90 9.25
CA GLU A 110 -3.83 11.50 9.44
C GLU A 110 -5.15 11.29 10.19
N ARG A 111 -5.61 12.30 10.94
CA ARG A 111 -6.87 12.25 11.67
C ARG A 111 -8.07 12.51 10.77
N ASP A 112 -7.94 13.46 9.87
CA ASP A 112 -9.01 13.84 8.97
C ASP A 112 -9.01 13.02 7.68
N HIS A 113 -7.81 12.62 7.20
CA HIS A 113 -7.61 11.92 5.93
C HIS A 113 -6.67 10.70 6.09
N PRO A 114 -7.01 9.71 6.92
CA PRO A 114 -6.11 8.59 7.24
C PRO A 114 -5.68 7.77 6.02
N TRP A 115 -6.45 7.79 4.95
CA TRP A 115 -6.15 7.06 3.73
C TRP A 115 -4.97 7.65 2.93
N LEU A 116 -4.65 8.96 3.09
CA LEU A 116 -3.46 9.57 2.49
C LEU A 116 -2.16 9.05 3.11
N ASP A 117 -2.23 8.60 4.33
CA ASP A 117 -1.16 7.96 5.07
C ASP A 117 -1.21 6.45 4.86
N GLU A 118 -2.06 5.77 5.56
CA GLU A 118 -2.16 4.31 5.61
C GLU A 118 -2.56 3.66 4.28
N GLY A 119 -3.46 4.31 3.55
CA GLY A 119 -4.01 3.75 2.32
C GLY A 119 -3.02 3.80 1.15
N LEU A 120 -2.34 4.93 0.94
CA LEU A 120 -1.29 5.04 -0.08
C LEU A 120 -0.09 4.17 0.26
N ASN A 121 0.25 4.09 1.54
CA ASN A 121 1.29 3.21 2.02
C ASN A 121 0.95 1.73 1.76
N SER A 122 -0.27 1.32 2.06
CA SER A 122 -0.76 -0.05 1.79
C SER A 122 -0.80 -0.37 0.29
N PHE A 123 -1.05 0.62 -0.57
CA PHE A 123 -0.95 0.44 -2.02
C PHE A 123 0.49 0.10 -2.45
N ASP A 124 1.48 0.85 -1.98
CA ASP A 124 2.88 0.57 -2.31
C ASP A 124 3.36 -0.76 -1.72
N GLU A 125 2.91 -1.11 -0.52
CA GLU A 125 3.17 -2.42 0.07
C GLU A 125 2.60 -3.56 -0.79
N LEU A 126 1.35 -3.42 -1.26
CA LEU A 126 0.73 -4.37 -2.19
C LEU A 126 1.52 -4.51 -3.49
N ARG A 127 1.95 -3.38 -4.05
CA ARG A 127 2.78 -3.32 -5.26
C ARG A 127 4.14 -3.99 -5.06
N TYR A 128 4.77 -3.77 -3.91
CA TYR A 128 6.01 -4.42 -3.53
C TYR A 128 5.85 -5.95 -3.45
N MET A 129 4.85 -6.42 -2.73
CA MET A 129 4.60 -7.85 -2.56
C MET A 129 4.37 -8.55 -3.91
N ARG A 130 3.64 -7.92 -4.82
CA ARG A 130 3.45 -8.46 -6.19
C ARG A 130 4.74 -8.44 -7.01
N THR A 131 5.57 -7.43 -6.85
CA THR A 131 6.83 -7.29 -7.60
C THR A 131 7.87 -8.31 -7.15
N LYS A 132 8.05 -8.47 -5.86
CA LYS A 132 9.06 -9.37 -5.29
C LYS A 132 8.60 -10.82 -5.21
N TYR A 133 7.30 -11.02 -4.98
CA TYR A 133 6.70 -12.34 -4.72
C TYR A 133 5.44 -12.57 -5.57
N PRO A 134 5.55 -12.62 -6.91
CA PRO A 134 4.37 -12.73 -7.79
C PRO A 134 3.53 -13.99 -7.54
N ASP A 135 4.17 -15.07 -7.09
CA ASP A 135 3.51 -16.35 -6.79
C ASP A 135 3.14 -16.51 -5.30
N TYR A 136 3.38 -15.50 -4.47
CA TYR A 136 3.14 -15.62 -3.03
C TYR A 136 1.67 -15.45 -2.71
N ASN A 137 1.18 -16.46 -2.03
CA ASN A 137 -0.19 -16.55 -1.60
C ASN A 137 -0.32 -16.75 -0.10
N MET A 138 -0.70 -15.70 0.59
CA MET A 138 -0.83 -15.72 2.05
C MET A 138 -1.88 -16.72 2.53
N LEU A 139 -3.07 -16.76 1.89
CA LEU A 139 -4.15 -17.67 2.26
C LEU A 139 -3.83 -19.12 1.93
N LEU A 140 -3.24 -19.35 0.76
CA LEU A 140 -2.96 -20.71 0.30
C LEU A 140 -1.69 -21.31 0.90
N SER A 141 -0.79 -20.48 1.43
CA SER A 141 0.42 -20.96 2.12
C SER A 141 0.09 -21.85 3.33
N SER A 142 -1.10 -21.70 3.89
CA SER A 142 -1.61 -22.51 4.99
C SER A 142 -2.46 -23.73 4.55
N LEU A 143 -2.83 -23.82 3.27
CA LEU A 143 -3.63 -24.92 2.74
C LEU A 143 -2.75 -26.05 2.16
N PRO A 144 -3.17 -27.31 2.32
CA PRO A 144 -2.51 -28.44 1.64
C PRO A 144 -2.51 -28.21 0.12
N LYS A 145 -1.36 -28.42 -0.56
CA LYS A 145 -1.23 -28.29 -2.03
C LYS A 145 -2.34 -28.98 -2.80
N ARG A 146 -2.76 -30.17 -2.33
CA ARG A 146 -3.85 -30.94 -2.95
C ARG A 146 -5.19 -30.21 -2.97
N ILE A 147 -5.48 -29.39 -1.96
CA ILE A 147 -6.71 -28.56 -1.92
C ILE A 147 -6.61 -27.43 -2.94
N ILE A 148 -5.46 -26.79 -3.03
CA ILE A 148 -5.19 -25.74 -4.02
C ILE A 148 -5.38 -26.26 -5.45
N GLU A 149 -4.91 -27.48 -5.72
CA GLU A 149 -5.01 -28.13 -7.03
C GLU A 149 -6.44 -28.58 -7.37
N ILE A 150 -7.18 -29.20 -6.41
CA ILE A 150 -8.54 -29.69 -6.62
C ILE A 150 -9.53 -28.56 -6.92
N PHE A 151 -9.37 -27.41 -6.27
CA PHE A 151 -10.25 -26.28 -6.41
C PHE A 151 -9.75 -25.19 -7.38
N ASP A 152 -8.64 -25.48 -8.08
CA ASP A 152 -7.97 -24.57 -9.03
C ASP A 152 -7.76 -23.15 -8.45
N LEU A 153 -7.27 -23.09 -7.22
CA LEU A 153 -7.12 -21.85 -6.47
C LEU A 153 -5.84 -21.09 -6.82
N LYS A 154 -5.07 -21.53 -7.82
CA LYS A 154 -3.75 -20.96 -8.15
C LYS A 154 -3.81 -19.48 -8.52
N ASP A 155 -4.88 -19.09 -9.20
CA ASP A 155 -5.04 -17.71 -9.67
C ASP A 155 -5.71 -16.77 -8.66
N TYR A 156 -6.15 -17.29 -7.50
CA TYR A 156 -6.89 -16.52 -6.48
C TYR A 156 -6.02 -16.22 -5.25
N THR A 157 -4.79 -15.66 -5.44
CA THR A 157 -3.86 -16.06 -4.40
C THR A 157 -2.88 -15.00 -3.92
N ASN A 158 -3.21 -13.73 -4.00
CA ASN A 158 -2.35 -12.69 -3.45
C ASN A 158 -3.01 -11.94 -2.26
N LYS A 159 -2.25 -11.08 -1.60
CA LYS A 159 -2.74 -10.25 -0.50
C LYS A 159 -3.92 -9.36 -0.92
N GLN A 160 -3.92 -8.90 -2.15
CA GLN A 160 -5.00 -8.12 -2.74
C GLN A 160 -6.35 -8.83 -2.61
N MET A 161 -6.40 -10.12 -2.89
CA MET A 161 -7.64 -10.92 -2.78
C MET A 161 -8.21 -10.94 -1.35
N ILE A 162 -7.37 -10.99 -0.32
CA ILE A 162 -7.86 -10.92 1.07
C ILE A 162 -8.51 -9.57 1.33
N GLY A 163 -7.86 -8.48 0.89
CA GLY A 163 -8.41 -7.14 0.98
C GLY A 163 -9.73 -6.99 0.22
N GLU A 164 -9.78 -7.51 -1.00
CA GLU A 164 -11.01 -7.53 -1.83
C GLU A 164 -12.13 -8.30 -1.16
N VAL A 165 -11.89 -9.49 -0.64
CA VAL A 165 -12.90 -10.29 0.06
C VAL A 165 -13.41 -9.58 1.31
N LEU A 166 -12.53 -9.01 2.12
CA LEU A 166 -12.92 -8.28 3.32
C LEU A 166 -13.75 -7.03 2.98
N TYR A 167 -13.34 -6.28 1.95
CA TYR A 167 -14.11 -5.15 1.44
C TYR A 167 -15.46 -5.58 0.88
N LEU A 168 -15.50 -6.59 0.00
CA LEU A 168 -16.72 -7.07 -0.62
C LEU A 168 -17.75 -7.57 0.40
N LEU A 169 -17.31 -8.27 1.45
CA LEU A 169 -18.19 -8.69 2.54
C LEU A 169 -18.88 -7.49 3.23
N LYS A 170 -18.20 -6.37 3.34
CA LYS A 170 -18.77 -5.13 3.87
C LYS A 170 -19.70 -4.46 2.89
N ALA A 171 -19.30 -4.34 1.64
CA ALA A 171 -20.10 -3.75 0.57
C ALA A 171 -21.41 -4.51 0.33
N TRP A 172 -21.36 -5.85 0.24
CA TRP A 172 -22.56 -6.69 0.06
C TRP A 172 -23.57 -6.59 1.21
N THR A 173 -23.09 -6.30 2.41
CA THR A 173 -23.95 -6.15 3.58
C THR A 173 -24.33 -4.70 3.86
N ALA A 174 -23.99 -3.75 2.96
CA ALA A 174 -24.18 -2.31 3.14
C ALA A 174 -23.66 -1.79 4.49
N LYS A 175 -22.47 -2.27 4.89
CA LYS A 175 -21.78 -1.90 6.12
C LYS A 175 -20.41 -1.26 5.87
N ASP A 176 -20.05 -1.05 4.60
CA ASP A 176 -18.87 -0.30 4.24
C ASP A 176 -19.05 1.20 4.52
N GLN A 177 -17.95 1.90 4.52
CA GLN A 177 -17.89 3.34 4.70
C GLN A 177 -17.06 3.96 3.56
N PRO A 178 -17.21 5.26 3.26
CA PRO A 178 -16.33 5.95 2.31
C PRO A 178 -14.86 5.87 2.74
N ILE A 179 -13.95 5.99 1.78
CA ILE A 179 -12.51 6.12 2.07
C ILE A 179 -12.20 7.49 2.69
N GLU A 180 -12.90 8.52 2.28
CA GLU A 180 -12.77 9.88 2.82
C GLU A 180 -13.68 10.06 4.04
N LEU A 181 -13.15 9.75 5.20
CA LEU A 181 -13.76 10.00 6.51
C LEU A 181 -12.67 10.29 7.54
N THR A 182 -13.04 10.94 8.63
CA THR A 182 -12.12 11.12 9.75
C THR A 182 -11.86 9.77 10.45
N SER A 183 -10.68 9.59 10.99
CA SER A 183 -10.29 8.33 11.65
C SER A 183 -11.22 7.93 12.79
N ALA A 184 -11.83 8.90 13.47
CA ALA A 184 -12.77 8.67 14.59
C ALA A 184 -14.17 8.21 14.15
N ASP A 185 -14.54 8.44 12.88
CA ASP A 185 -15.87 8.10 12.36
C ASP A 185 -15.95 6.66 11.81
N TYR A 186 -14.82 5.99 11.68
CA TYR A 186 -14.79 4.59 11.25
C TYR A 186 -15.17 3.63 12.37
N THR A 187 -15.89 2.59 12.01
CA THR A 187 -15.91 1.40 12.87
C THR A 187 -14.54 0.72 12.84
N PRO A 188 -14.09 0.06 13.94
CA PRO A 188 -12.77 -0.55 13.97
C PRO A 188 -12.50 -1.52 12.80
N SER A 189 -13.52 -2.28 12.39
CA SER A 189 -13.39 -3.22 11.26
C SER A 189 -13.36 -2.55 9.89
N ASN A 190 -13.96 -1.35 9.75
CA ASN A 190 -13.88 -0.57 8.51
C ASN A 190 -12.59 0.23 8.46
N TYR A 191 -12.05 0.67 9.59
CA TYR A 191 -10.74 1.32 9.57
C TYR A 191 -9.70 0.43 8.85
N GLY A 192 -9.51 -0.79 9.30
CA GLY A 192 -8.59 -1.72 8.61
C GLY A 192 -9.02 -2.10 7.19
N GLY A 193 -10.31 -2.40 6.98
CA GLY A 193 -10.82 -2.87 5.69
C GLY A 193 -10.94 -1.78 4.62
N ILE A 194 -11.18 -0.53 5.01
CA ILE A 194 -11.40 0.59 4.07
C ILE A 194 -10.17 1.46 3.93
N VAL A 195 -9.62 1.96 5.04
CA VAL A 195 -8.48 2.89 4.99
C VAL A 195 -7.25 2.21 4.37
N TYR A 196 -6.94 0.98 4.78
CA TYR A 196 -5.82 0.22 4.26
C TYR A 196 -6.19 -0.50 2.95
N MET A 197 -7.12 -1.46 3.01
CA MET A 197 -7.32 -2.44 1.95
C MET A 197 -8.10 -1.87 0.75
N LYS A 198 -9.26 -1.24 0.96
CA LYS A 198 -10.04 -0.65 -0.13
C LYS A 198 -9.22 0.44 -0.84
N THR A 199 -8.52 1.29 -0.09
CA THR A 199 -7.68 2.34 -0.67
C THR A 199 -6.58 1.75 -1.55
N ALA A 200 -5.85 0.74 -1.07
CA ALA A 200 -4.84 0.07 -1.88
C ALA A 200 -5.40 -0.48 -3.19
N ILE A 201 -6.58 -1.12 -3.15
CA ILE A 201 -7.25 -1.69 -4.32
C ILE A 201 -7.67 -0.61 -5.32
N VAL A 202 -8.28 0.49 -4.85
CA VAL A 202 -8.73 1.54 -5.76
C VAL A 202 -7.57 2.32 -6.38
N PHE A 203 -6.46 2.49 -5.68
CA PHE A 203 -5.25 3.08 -6.27
C PHE A 203 -4.56 2.13 -7.26
N ASP A 204 -4.60 0.83 -7.03
CA ASP A 204 -4.16 -0.16 -8.02
C ASP A 204 -5.04 -0.12 -9.30
N TYR A 205 -6.35 0.06 -9.12
CA TYR A 205 -7.25 0.31 -10.25
C TYR A 205 -6.91 1.62 -10.98
N LEU A 206 -6.63 2.71 -10.26
CA LEU A 206 -6.22 3.98 -10.87
C LEU A 206 -4.90 3.83 -11.63
N MET A 207 -3.92 3.11 -11.08
CA MET A 207 -2.67 2.81 -11.77
C MET A 207 -2.90 2.00 -13.05
N SER A 208 -3.78 1.00 -13.00
CA SER A 208 -4.16 0.23 -14.18
C SER A 208 -4.87 1.08 -15.25
N TYR A 209 -5.71 2.03 -14.83
CA TYR A 209 -6.42 2.94 -15.72
C TYR A 209 -5.50 3.96 -16.41
N LEU A 210 -4.53 4.49 -15.69
CA LEU A 210 -3.58 5.49 -16.20
C LEU A 210 -2.40 4.86 -16.94
N GLY A 211 -2.04 3.64 -16.59
CA GLY A 211 -0.77 3.00 -16.90
C GLY A 211 0.31 3.36 -15.88
N GLU A 212 1.16 2.39 -15.55
CA GLU A 212 2.18 2.49 -14.50
C GLU A 212 3.11 3.69 -14.68
N GLU A 213 3.58 3.96 -15.90
CA GLU A 213 4.50 5.06 -16.21
C GLU A 213 3.89 6.45 -15.86
N ILE A 214 2.62 6.67 -16.25
CA ILE A 214 1.92 7.92 -15.97
C ILE A 214 1.64 8.04 -14.48
N PHE A 215 1.20 6.96 -13.85
CA PHE A 215 0.93 6.92 -12.41
C PHE A 215 2.18 7.28 -11.60
N ASP A 216 3.32 6.63 -11.86
CA ASP A 216 4.59 6.90 -11.18
C ASP A 216 5.08 8.34 -11.41
N LYS A 217 4.88 8.86 -12.61
CA LYS A 217 5.18 10.28 -12.88
C LYS A 217 4.33 11.21 -12.03
N CYS A 218 3.04 10.90 -11.85
CA CYS A 218 2.15 11.69 -10.99
C CYS A 218 2.57 11.58 -9.51
N MET A 219 2.89 10.39 -9.01
CA MET A 219 3.35 10.19 -7.63
C MET A 219 4.66 10.94 -7.37
N LYS A 220 5.63 10.87 -8.27
CA LYS A 220 6.89 11.63 -8.17
C LYS A 220 6.64 13.15 -8.19
N SER A 221 5.71 13.61 -9.03
CA SER A 221 5.32 15.02 -9.07
C SER A 221 4.64 15.46 -7.77
N TYR A 222 3.80 14.60 -7.19
CA TYR A 222 3.17 14.84 -5.91
C TYR A 222 4.21 14.96 -4.79
N TYR A 223 5.15 14.01 -4.72
CA TYR A 223 6.25 14.05 -3.77
C TYR A 223 7.08 15.33 -3.93
N GLU A 224 7.54 15.68 -5.12
CA GLU A 224 8.37 16.86 -5.35
C GLU A 224 7.66 18.17 -5.00
N LYS A 225 6.37 18.28 -5.30
CA LYS A 225 5.56 19.49 -5.03
C LYS A 225 5.24 19.63 -3.55
N TRP A 226 5.05 18.52 -2.83
CA TRP A 226 4.48 18.52 -1.49
C TRP A 226 5.41 17.99 -0.39
N LYS A 227 6.59 17.51 -0.69
CA LYS A 227 7.55 17.06 0.34
C LYS A 227 7.80 18.17 1.36
N PHE A 228 7.76 17.78 2.65
CA PHE A 228 7.88 18.66 3.81
C PHE A 228 6.78 19.72 3.93
N LYS A 229 5.61 19.44 3.37
CA LYS A 229 4.41 20.27 3.48
C LYS A 229 3.23 19.41 3.95
N HIS A 230 2.04 20.00 3.98
CA HIS A 230 0.81 19.40 4.48
C HIS A 230 -0.25 19.27 3.36
N PRO A 231 -0.10 18.32 2.44
CA PRO A 231 -1.06 18.14 1.35
C PRO A 231 -2.42 17.67 1.84
N GLN A 232 -3.45 18.06 1.09
CA GLN A 232 -4.83 17.65 1.28
C GLN A 232 -5.26 16.72 0.13
N PRO A 233 -6.38 15.98 0.22
CA PRO A 233 -6.89 15.14 -0.85
C PRO A 233 -6.99 15.81 -2.21
N LYS A 234 -7.43 17.09 -2.23
CA LYS A 234 -7.52 17.88 -3.46
C LYS A 234 -6.17 18.18 -4.11
N ASP A 235 -5.11 18.25 -3.32
CA ASP A 235 -3.75 18.47 -3.84
C ASP A 235 -3.23 17.25 -4.58
N LEU A 236 -3.54 16.05 -4.08
CA LEU A 236 -3.26 14.80 -4.76
C LEU A 236 -4.06 14.70 -6.07
N GLN A 237 -5.37 14.94 -6.02
CA GLN A 237 -6.23 14.98 -7.20
C GLN A 237 -5.67 15.92 -8.27
N GLN A 238 -5.39 17.16 -7.92
CA GLN A 238 -4.87 18.16 -8.85
C GLN A 238 -3.57 17.70 -9.52
N VAL A 239 -2.63 17.12 -8.76
CA VAL A 239 -1.36 16.63 -9.33
C VAL A 239 -1.60 15.50 -10.31
N PHE A 240 -2.53 14.59 -10.01
CA PHE A 240 -2.86 13.47 -10.89
C PHE A 240 -3.58 13.94 -12.16
N GLU A 241 -4.49 14.90 -12.07
CA GLU A 241 -5.16 15.48 -13.22
C GLU A 241 -4.18 16.26 -14.11
N GLU A 242 -3.31 17.10 -13.52
CA GLU A 242 -2.26 17.82 -14.25
C GLU A 242 -1.25 16.86 -14.92
N GLY A 243 -0.84 15.82 -14.21
CA GLY A 243 0.19 14.88 -14.67
C GLY A 243 -0.31 13.89 -15.74
N SER A 244 -1.56 13.46 -15.65
CA SER A 244 -2.19 12.54 -16.58
C SER A 244 -2.89 13.22 -17.75
N GLY A 245 -3.25 14.50 -17.61
CA GLY A 245 -4.08 15.24 -18.57
C GLY A 245 -5.53 14.73 -18.65
N LYS A 246 -6.00 14.00 -17.63
CA LYS A 246 -7.35 13.42 -17.57
C LYS A 246 -8.14 14.05 -16.43
N ASP A 247 -9.45 14.18 -16.61
CA ASP A 247 -10.38 14.44 -15.52
C ASP A 247 -10.52 13.16 -14.68
N LEU A 248 -10.17 13.26 -13.42
CA LEU A 248 -10.24 12.18 -12.43
C LEU A 248 -11.29 12.46 -11.33
N SER A 249 -12.15 13.45 -11.53
CA SER A 249 -13.24 13.76 -10.58
C SER A 249 -14.10 12.53 -10.30
N TRP A 250 -14.39 11.69 -11.31
CA TRP A 250 -15.11 10.43 -11.12
C TRP A 250 -14.45 9.49 -10.09
N PHE A 251 -13.10 9.45 -10.05
CA PHE A 251 -12.36 8.62 -9.11
C PHE A 251 -12.46 9.20 -7.70
N PHE A 252 -12.07 10.46 -7.54
CA PHE A 252 -12.04 11.09 -6.21
C PHE A 252 -13.45 11.32 -5.64
N GLU A 253 -14.42 11.76 -6.43
CA GLU A 253 -15.78 12.03 -5.97
C GLU A 253 -16.63 10.78 -5.76
N ASN A 254 -16.42 9.70 -6.53
CA ASN A 254 -17.23 8.49 -6.38
C ASN A 254 -16.53 7.38 -5.61
N MET A 255 -15.27 7.06 -5.94
CA MET A 255 -14.59 5.92 -5.31
C MET A 255 -13.99 6.27 -3.95
N ILE A 256 -13.57 7.53 -3.74
CA ILE A 256 -12.96 7.96 -2.49
C ILE A 256 -14.02 8.50 -1.52
N THR A 257 -14.92 9.40 -1.96
CA THR A 257 -15.84 10.10 -1.05
C THR A 257 -17.18 9.40 -0.82
N THR A 258 -17.45 8.31 -1.55
CA THR A 258 -18.74 7.59 -1.42
C THR A 258 -18.55 6.08 -1.26
N THR A 259 -19.65 5.39 -0.99
CA THR A 259 -19.73 3.92 -1.04
C THR A 259 -20.32 3.43 -2.36
N ASN A 260 -20.36 4.29 -3.39
CA ASN A 260 -20.84 3.90 -4.70
C ASN A 260 -20.04 2.73 -5.25
N GLN A 261 -20.74 1.79 -5.86
CA GLN A 261 -20.14 0.61 -6.49
C GLN A 261 -20.24 0.75 -8.02
N LEU A 262 -19.27 0.18 -8.72
CA LEU A 262 -19.35 0.04 -10.17
C LEU A 262 -20.45 -0.99 -10.48
N ASP A 263 -21.47 -0.56 -11.18
CA ASP A 263 -22.57 -1.42 -11.65
C ASP A 263 -22.68 -1.30 -13.17
N TYR A 264 -22.30 -2.37 -13.86
CA TYR A 264 -22.42 -2.45 -15.31
C TYR A 264 -23.62 -3.30 -15.67
N SER A 265 -24.59 -2.71 -16.33
CA SER A 265 -25.73 -3.43 -16.89
C SER A 265 -25.77 -3.29 -18.42
N ILE A 266 -26.15 -4.37 -19.09
CA ILE A 266 -26.38 -4.31 -20.53
C ILE A 266 -27.73 -3.61 -20.78
N SER A 267 -27.67 -2.40 -21.34
CA SER A 267 -28.87 -1.61 -21.64
C SER A 267 -29.52 -2.03 -22.98
N SER A 268 -28.69 -2.46 -23.95
CA SER A 268 -29.21 -2.98 -25.21
C SER A 268 -28.24 -3.89 -25.95
N VAL A 269 -28.77 -4.81 -26.74
CA VAL A 269 -27.99 -5.67 -27.64
C VAL A 269 -28.64 -5.61 -29.03
N HIS A 270 -27.89 -5.18 -30.03
CA HIS A 270 -28.34 -5.13 -31.42
C HIS A 270 -27.40 -5.91 -32.33
N GLN A 271 -27.96 -6.80 -33.14
CA GLN A 271 -27.17 -7.49 -34.16
C GLN A 271 -27.18 -6.67 -35.47
N LYS A 272 -25.99 -6.40 -36.00
CA LYS A 272 -25.79 -5.75 -37.29
C LYS A 272 -24.89 -6.61 -38.17
N GLY A 273 -25.51 -7.39 -39.04
CA GLY A 273 -24.78 -8.38 -39.84
C GLY A 273 -24.23 -9.52 -38.97
N LYS A 274 -22.91 -9.68 -38.91
CA LYS A 274 -22.23 -10.67 -38.08
C LYS A 274 -21.77 -10.10 -36.73
N ASP A 275 -21.91 -8.81 -36.53
CA ASP A 275 -21.42 -8.10 -35.33
C ASP A 275 -22.54 -7.90 -34.32
N LEU A 276 -22.19 -8.03 -33.03
CA LEU A 276 -23.05 -7.69 -31.90
C LEU A 276 -22.61 -6.34 -31.35
N HIS A 277 -23.53 -5.37 -31.37
CA HIS A 277 -23.37 -4.08 -30.70
C HIS A 277 -24.02 -4.18 -29.33
N ILE A 278 -23.20 -4.06 -28.29
CA ILE A 278 -23.64 -4.12 -26.90
C ILE A 278 -23.46 -2.72 -26.32
N THR A 279 -24.52 -2.18 -25.74
CA THR A 279 -24.49 -0.92 -24.99
C THR A 279 -24.60 -1.27 -23.50
N LEU A 280 -23.62 -0.78 -22.70
CA LEU A 280 -23.59 -0.89 -21.25
C LEU A 280 -24.33 0.29 -20.63
#